data_aee5bd7560da649ecfdb26ced95022fa
#
_entry.id   aee5bd7560da649ecfdb26ced95022fa
#
_cell.length_a   1.000
_cell.length_b   1.000
_cell.length_c   1.000
_cell.angle_alpha   90.00
_cell.angle_beta   90.00
_cell.angle_gamma   90.00
#
_symmetry.space_group_name_H-M   'P 1'
#
loop_
_entity.id
_entity.type
_entity.pdbx_description
1 polymer ?
#
loop_
_entity_poly.entity_id
_entity_poly.type
_entity_poly.pdbx_seq_one_letter_code
_entity_poly.pdbx_strand_id
1 'polypeptide(L)'
;MQNIFKLSCLVLAVVLSSAAWAQIAVKVDGGWARATVQGQKATGAFMKLTAPQATRLVAVSTPVAGVAEIHEMKMDGNVMKMRAIAGLDLPANQAVELKPGSYHLMLMDLKAPLMKDSSVALTLTFKDAKGVETKQQVSVPVNTGMPQAAGHQHADHKH
;
A
#
# COMPACT_ATOMS: atom_id res chain seq x y z
N MET A 1 49.71 15.55 56.81
CA MET A 1 48.80 14.41 56.78
C MET A 1 47.68 14.77 55.83
N GLN A 2 47.80 14.32 54.58
CA GLN A 2 46.93 14.71 53.50
C GLN A 2 45.98 13.57 53.19
N ASN A 3 44.71 13.76 53.47
CA ASN A 3 43.64 12.79 53.08
C ASN A 3 43.16 13.11 51.71
N ILE A 4 43.51 12.29 50.75
CA ILE A 4 43.06 12.35 49.37
C ILE A 4 41.73 11.63 49.28
N PHE A 5 40.61 12.35 49.20
CA PHE A 5 39.29 11.85 48.90
C PHE A 5 39.24 11.45 47.40
N LYS A 6 39.28 10.17 47.10
CA LYS A 6 39.02 9.66 45.75
C LYS A 6 37.52 9.61 45.53
N LEU A 7 36.99 10.58 44.83
CA LEU A 7 35.60 10.62 44.35
C LEU A 7 35.48 9.75 43.09
N SER A 8 34.96 8.54 43.29
CA SER A 8 34.74 7.60 42.19
C SER A 8 33.41 7.94 41.53
N CYS A 9 33.44 8.62 40.40
CA CYS A 9 32.25 8.86 39.56
C CYS A 9 31.87 7.59 38.81
N LEU A 10 30.87 6.88 39.33
CA LEU A 10 30.24 5.75 38.66
C LEU A 10 29.29 6.30 37.57
N VAL A 11 29.78 6.36 36.35
CA VAL A 11 28.94 6.73 35.17
C VAL A 11 28.09 5.53 34.82
N LEU A 12 26.81 5.55 35.23
CA LEU A 12 25.81 4.57 34.86
C LEU A 12 25.35 4.86 33.41
N ALA A 13 25.95 4.19 32.43
CA ALA A 13 25.54 4.25 31.06
C ALA A 13 24.18 3.51 30.89
N VAL A 14 23.10 4.27 30.85
CA VAL A 14 21.78 3.76 30.49
C VAL A 14 21.77 3.51 28.99
N VAL A 15 21.95 2.26 28.58
CA VAL A 15 21.78 1.81 27.20
C VAL A 15 20.27 1.77 26.94
N LEU A 16 19.75 2.82 26.33
CA LEU A 16 18.38 2.83 25.75
C LEU A 16 18.39 1.88 24.56
N SER A 17 18.04 0.64 24.79
CA SER A 17 17.74 -0.31 23.72
C SER A 17 16.46 0.17 23.02
N SER A 18 16.61 0.90 21.91
CA SER A 18 15.52 1.16 20.98
C SER A 18 15.11 -0.20 20.39
N ALA A 19 14.05 -0.79 20.92
CA ALA A 19 13.40 -1.93 20.28
C ALA A 19 12.91 -1.44 18.92
N ALA A 20 13.67 -1.70 17.86
CA ALA A 20 13.23 -1.53 16.50
C ALA A 20 12.07 -2.52 16.32
N TRP A 21 10.86 -2.02 16.39
CA TRP A 21 9.68 -2.78 16.03
C TRP A 21 9.83 -3.09 14.54
N ALA A 22 10.15 -4.35 14.25
CA ALA A 22 10.19 -4.83 12.88
C ALA A 22 8.80 -4.61 12.28
N GLN A 23 8.66 -3.56 11.47
CA GLN A 23 7.42 -3.30 10.74
C GLN A 23 7.20 -4.50 9.80
N ILE A 24 6.09 -5.18 9.98
CA ILE A 24 5.70 -6.29 9.12
C ILE A 24 5.32 -5.68 7.78
N ALA A 25 6.27 -5.71 6.83
CA ALA A 25 6.02 -5.19 5.51
C ALA A 25 5.08 -6.13 4.74
N VAL A 26 3.96 -5.59 4.28
CA VAL A 26 3.07 -6.28 3.36
C VAL A 26 3.71 -6.24 1.97
N LYS A 27 3.84 -7.41 1.34
CA LYS A 27 4.35 -7.50 -0.03
C LYS A 27 3.32 -6.90 -0.99
N VAL A 28 3.77 -5.99 -1.85
CA VAL A 28 2.95 -5.34 -2.89
C VAL A 28 3.50 -5.74 -4.24
N ASP A 29 2.72 -6.47 -5.03
CA ASP A 29 3.09 -6.93 -6.37
C ASP A 29 2.17 -6.31 -7.42
N GLY A 30 2.72 -6.00 -8.60
CA GLY A 30 1.96 -5.59 -9.78
C GLY A 30 1.11 -4.33 -9.58
N GLY A 31 1.55 -3.43 -8.69
CA GLY A 31 0.84 -2.18 -8.43
C GLY A 31 0.78 -1.28 -9.67
N TRP A 32 -0.38 -0.68 -9.94
CA TRP A 32 -0.55 0.34 -10.98
C TRP A 32 -1.78 1.20 -10.70
N ALA A 33 -1.78 2.43 -11.22
CA ALA A 33 -2.93 3.33 -11.22
C ALA A 33 -3.37 3.59 -12.66
N ARG A 34 -4.67 3.75 -12.88
CA ARG A 34 -5.19 4.05 -14.21
C ARG A 34 -4.97 5.51 -14.57
N ALA A 35 -4.38 5.75 -15.75
CA ALA A 35 -4.23 7.08 -16.32
C ALA A 35 -5.58 7.77 -16.49
N THR A 36 -5.59 9.11 -16.40
CA THR A 36 -6.80 9.92 -16.55
C THR A 36 -6.61 10.99 -17.62
N VAL A 37 -7.72 11.45 -18.15
CA VAL A 37 -7.77 12.59 -19.07
C VAL A 37 -8.13 13.88 -18.31
N GLN A 38 -7.94 15.01 -18.96
CA GLN A 38 -8.30 16.31 -18.40
C GLN A 38 -9.78 16.35 -18.02
N GLY A 39 -10.07 16.89 -16.83
CA GLY A 39 -11.43 16.97 -16.26
C GLY A 39 -11.89 15.73 -15.53
N GLN A 40 -11.22 14.59 -15.66
CA GLN A 40 -11.54 13.40 -14.90
C GLN A 40 -11.09 13.57 -13.43
N LYS A 41 -12.01 13.38 -12.50
CA LYS A 41 -11.79 13.65 -11.07
C LYS A 41 -11.56 12.41 -10.22
N ALA A 42 -11.67 11.22 -10.81
CA ALA A 42 -11.52 9.98 -10.07
C ALA A 42 -10.85 8.88 -10.92
N THR A 43 -10.10 8.00 -10.26
CA THR A 43 -9.48 6.84 -10.90
C THR A 43 -9.26 5.72 -9.91
N GLY A 44 -8.95 4.51 -10.41
CA GLY A 44 -8.62 3.34 -9.61
C GLY A 44 -7.13 3.07 -9.55
N ALA A 45 -6.69 2.55 -8.40
CA ALA A 45 -5.38 1.93 -8.26
C ALA A 45 -5.54 0.46 -7.83
N PHE A 46 -4.66 -0.39 -8.31
CA PHE A 46 -4.77 -1.83 -8.26
C PHE A 46 -3.43 -2.44 -7.89
N MET A 47 -3.45 -3.55 -7.16
CA MET A 47 -2.24 -4.27 -6.73
C MET A 47 -2.60 -5.61 -6.13
N LYS A 48 -1.62 -6.44 -5.92
CA LYS A 48 -1.73 -7.67 -5.14
C LYS A 48 -1.00 -7.48 -3.81
N LEU A 49 -1.69 -7.74 -2.71
CA LEU A 49 -1.18 -7.62 -1.36
C LEU A 49 -1.00 -9.00 -0.73
N THR A 50 0.16 -9.26 -0.15
CA THR A 50 0.42 -10.50 0.59
C THR A 50 1.06 -10.13 1.94
N ALA A 51 0.34 -10.38 3.02
CA ALA A 51 0.80 -10.10 4.37
C ALA A 51 1.45 -11.35 4.98
N PRO A 52 2.63 -11.26 5.62
CA PRO A 52 3.24 -12.40 6.29
C PRO A 52 2.50 -12.82 7.56
N GLN A 53 1.73 -11.92 8.14
CA GLN A 53 0.83 -12.17 9.27
C GLN A 53 -0.54 -11.57 8.97
N ALA A 54 -1.59 -12.13 9.55
CA ALA A 54 -2.95 -11.62 9.36
C ALA A 54 -3.02 -10.14 9.79
N THR A 55 -3.50 -9.31 8.90
CA THR A 55 -3.67 -7.87 9.11
C THR A 55 -4.86 -7.36 8.30
N ARG A 56 -5.18 -6.09 8.43
CA ARG A 56 -6.27 -5.44 7.71
C ARG A 56 -5.79 -4.13 7.11
N LEU A 57 -5.98 -3.93 5.81
CA LEU A 57 -5.83 -2.61 5.19
C LEU A 57 -7.01 -1.75 5.62
N VAL A 58 -6.75 -0.68 6.37
CA VAL A 58 -7.81 0.15 6.98
C VAL A 58 -7.88 1.55 6.38
N ALA A 59 -6.82 2.03 5.73
CA ALA A 59 -6.82 3.32 5.07
C ALA A 59 -5.81 3.37 3.93
N VAL A 60 -6.05 4.27 3.01
CA VAL A 60 -5.12 4.67 1.94
C VAL A 60 -5.10 6.19 1.85
N SER A 61 -3.96 6.76 1.53
CA SER A 61 -3.83 8.18 1.23
C SER A 61 -2.82 8.42 0.12
N THR A 62 -2.93 9.57 -0.54
CA THR A 62 -2.03 9.97 -1.62
C THR A 62 -1.99 11.50 -1.74
N PRO A 63 -0.87 12.10 -2.13
CA PRO A 63 -0.80 13.54 -2.36
C PRO A 63 -1.56 13.99 -3.63
N VAL A 64 -1.87 13.08 -4.57
CA VAL A 64 -2.47 13.42 -5.87
C VAL A 64 -4.00 13.51 -5.86
N ALA A 65 -4.65 13.09 -4.77
CA ALA A 65 -6.10 13.09 -4.62
C ALA A 65 -6.52 13.71 -3.27
N GLY A 66 -7.70 14.29 -3.22
CA GLY A 66 -8.28 14.81 -1.97
C GLY A 66 -8.85 13.69 -1.10
N VAL A 67 -9.36 12.63 -1.73
CA VAL A 67 -9.96 11.47 -1.08
C VAL A 67 -9.39 10.19 -1.68
N ALA A 68 -9.03 9.23 -0.82
CA ALA A 68 -8.64 7.89 -1.24
C ALA A 68 -9.35 6.87 -0.34
N GLU A 69 -10.00 5.88 -0.93
CA GLU A 69 -10.83 4.90 -0.23
C GLU A 69 -10.58 3.49 -0.76
N ILE A 70 -10.91 2.51 0.08
CA ILE A 70 -10.94 1.10 -0.31
C ILE A 70 -12.37 0.79 -0.76
N HIS A 71 -12.54 0.32 -2.00
CA HIS A 71 -13.83 -0.02 -2.56
C HIS A 71 -13.93 -1.49 -2.91
N GLU A 72 -15.14 -2.00 -2.92
CA GLU A 72 -15.47 -3.31 -3.48
C GLU A 72 -16.54 -3.19 -4.57
N MET A 73 -16.47 -4.08 -5.55
CA MET A 73 -17.56 -4.34 -6.48
C MET A 73 -18.35 -5.55 -5.99
N LYS A 74 -19.64 -5.38 -5.77
CA LYS A 74 -20.52 -6.45 -5.30
C LYS A 74 -21.79 -6.52 -6.13
N MET A 75 -22.25 -7.73 -6.42
CA MET A 75 -23.56 -7.95 -7.03
C MET A 75 -24.65 -7.63 -6.02
N ASP A 76 -25.61 -6.81 -6.45
CA ASP A 76 -26.85 -6.51 -5.73
C ASP A 76 -28.00 -6.81 -6.72
N GLY A 77 -28.62 -7.97 -6.56
CA GLY A 77 -29.49 -8.52 -7.60
C GLY A 77 -28.69 -8.83 -8.88
N ASN A 78 -29.11 -8.23 -10.01
CA ASN A 78 -28.45 -8.37 -11.30
C ASN A 78 -27.55 -7.16 -11.67
N VAL A 79 -27.25 -6.29 -10.70
CA VAL A 79 -26.45 -5.06 -10.92
C VAL A 79 -25.18 -5.13 -10.09
N MET A 80 -24.04 -4.84 -10.74
CA MET A 80 -22.78 -4.61 -10.03
C MET A 80 -22.77 -3.23 -9.40
N LYS A 81 -22.66 -3.16 -8.07
CA LYS A 81 -22.54 -1.91 -7.31
C LYS A 81 -21.15 -1.77 -6.73
N MET A 82 -20.62 -0.56 -6.82
CA MET A 82 -19.37 -0.17 -6.18
C MET A 82 -19.69 0.54 -4.86
N ARG A 83 -18.99 0.18 -3.80
CA ARG A 83 -19.14 0.82 -2.49
C ARG A 83 -17.82 0.90 -1.73
N ALA A 84 -17.67 1.94 -0.93
CA ALA A 84 -16.59 2.05 0.02
C ALA A 84 -16.75 1.01 1.14
N ILE A 85 -15.62 0.45 1.58
CA ILE A 85 -15.54 -0.47 2.73
C ILE A 85 -14.58 0.07 3.77
N ALA A 86 -14.86 -0.21 5.05
CA ALA A 86 -14.06 0.27 6.18
C ALA A 86 -12.66 -0.40 6.26
N GLY A 87 -12.40 -1.41 5.46
CA GLY A 87 -11.11 -2.08 5.38
C GLY A 87 -11.20 -3.43 4.70
N LEU A 88 -10.04 -3.95 4.30
CA LEU A 88 -9.87 -5.20 3.59
C LEU A 88 -8.99 -6.15 4.40
N ASP A 89 -9.52 -7.33 4.75
CA ASP A 89 -8.76 -8.33 5.50
C ASP A 89 -7.71 -9.00 4.61
N LEU A 90 -6.50 -9.13 5.14
CA LEU A 90 -5.38 -9.80 4.51
C LEU A 90 -4.98 -11.00 5.37
N PRO A 91 -5.44 -12.22 5.04
CA PRO A 91 -5.04 -13.43 5.75
C PRO A 91 -3.52 -13.66 5.61
N ALA A 92 -2.90 -14.27 6.63
CA ALA A 92 -1.47 -14.55 6.61
C ALA A 92 -1.06 -15.39 5.39
N ASN A 93 -0.04 -14.96 4.68
CA ASN A 93 0.56 -15.66 3.54
C ASN A 93 -0.40 -15.94 2.37
N GLN A 94 -1.54 -15.24 2.31
CA GLN A 94 -2.48 -15.32 1.21
C GLN A 94 -2.46 -14.03 0.39
N ALA A 95 -2.42 -14.17 -0.92
CA ALA A 95 -2.50 -13.03 -1.83
C ALA A 95 -3.95 -12.54 -1.95
N VAL A 96 -4.17 -11.26 -1.70
CA VAL A 96 -5.45 -10.58 -1.94
C VAL A 96 -5.26 -9.62 -3.11
N GLU A 97 -6.05 -9.80 -4.15
CA GLU A 97 -5.96 -9.00 -5.36
C GLU A 97 -6.95 -7.84 -5.36
N LEU A 98 -6.41 -6.63 -5.52
CA LEU A 98 -7.17 -5.45 -5.88
C LEU A 98 -7.07 -5.28 -7.40
N LYS A 99 -8.19 -5.48 -8.09
CA LYS A 99 -8.26 -5.49 -9.56
C LYS A 99 -9.57 -4.89 -10.07
N PRO A 100 -9.64 -4.44 -11.33
CA PRO A 100 -10.89 -4.00 -11.94
C PRO A 100 -12.01 -5.03 -11.76
N GLY A 101 -13.19 -4.58 -11.34
CA GLY A 101 -14.35 -5.46 -11.10
C GLY A 101 -14.35 -6.20 -9.76
N SER A 102 -13.39 -5.93 -8.87
CA SER A 102 -13.27 -6.53 -7.54
C SER A 102 -12.95 -5.45 -6.51
N TYR A 103 -12.15 -5.79 -5.47
CA TYR A 103 -11.55 -4.79 -4.59
C TYR A 103 -10.63 -3.87 -5.39
N HIS A 104 -10.59 -2.60 -5.02
CA HIS A 104 -9.67 -1.60 -5.59
C HIS A 104 -9.52 -0.39 -4.66
N LEU A 105 -8.48 0.40 -4.89
CA LEU A 105 -8.33 1.70 -4.26
C LEU A 105 -8.93 2.74 -5.19
N MET A 106 -9.84 3.56 -4.67
CA MET A 106 -10.46 4.64 -5.40
C MET A 106 -9.81 5.95 -5.00
N LEU A 107 -9.24 6.67 -5.98
CA LEU A 107 -8.64 7.99 -5.81
C LEU A 107 -9.62 9.01 -6.38
N MET A 108 -10.13 9.89 -5.54
CA MET A 108 -11.17 10.87 -5.89
C MET A 108 -10.70 12.28 -5.57
N ASP A 109 -11.33 13.24 -6.18
CA ASP A 109 -10.93 14.65 -6.10
C ASP A 109 -9.46 14.82 -6.53
N LEU A 110 -9.15 14.30 -7.72
CA LEU A 110 -7.82 14.40 -8.32
C LEU A 110 -7.44 15.86 -8.54
N LYS A 111 -6.26 16.24 -8.04
CA LYS A 111 -5.71 17.60 -8.16
C LYS A 111 -5.25 17.95 -9.57
N ALA A 112 -4.80 16.91 -10.31
CA ALA A 112 -4.38 17.01 -11.71
C ALA A 112 -4.59 15.68 -12.41
N PRO A 113 -4.61 15.62 -13.76
CA PRO A 113 -4.63 14.38 -14.51
C PRO A 113 -3.42 13.50 -14.18
N LEU A 114 -3.64 12.19 -14.05
CA LEU A 114 -2.58 11.20 -13.91
C LEU A 114 -2.11 10.78 -15.31
N MET A 115 -0.94 11.25 -15.68
CA MET A 115 -0.38 10.98 -17.00
C MET A 115 0.20 9.58 -17.08
N LYS A 116 -0.01 8.90 -18.21
CA LYS A 116 0.65 7.62 -18.50
C LYS A 116 2.17 7.76 -18.32
N ASP A 117 2.80 6.69 -17.84
CA ASP A 117 4.24 6.59 -17.59
C ASP A 117 4.76 7.48 -16.43
N SER A 118 3.85 8.18 -15.71
CA SER A 118 4.17 8.78 -14.42
C SER A 118 3.99 7.77 -13.28
N SER A 119 4.19 8.19 -12.04
CA SER A 119 3.98 7.36 -10.86
C SER A 119 3.15 8.06 -9.81
N VAL A 120 2.45 7.29 -8.99
CA VAL A 120 1.64 7.74 -7.87
C VAL A 120 2.18 7.16 -6.58
N ALA A 121 2.49 8.03 -5.61
CA ALA A 121 2.82 7.62 -4.26
C ALA A 121 1.53 7.34 -3.49
N LEU A 122 1.43 6.15 -2.91
CA LEU A 122 0.34 5.73 -2.03
C LEU A 122 0.89 5.43 -0.65
N THR A 123 0.18 5.84 0.39
CA THR A 123 0.43 5.41 1.77
C THR A 123 -0.68 4.46 2.18
N LEU A 124 -0.34 3.21 2.40
CA LEU A 124 -1.23 2.16 2.86
C LEU A 124 -1.13 2.05 4.38
N THR A 125 -2.25 2.09 5.08
CA THR A 125 -2.30 1.92 6.54
C THR A 125 -2.89 0.56 6.86
N PHE A 126 -2.11 -0.27 7.53
CA PHE A 126 -2.50 -1.60 7.99
C PHE A 126 -2.72 -1.60 9.49
N LYS A 127 -3.64 -2.44 9.97
CA LYS A 127 -3.94 -2.63 11.37
C LYS A 127 -3.89 -4.11 11.72
N ASP A 128 -3.08 -4.47 12.68
CA ASP A 128 -2.96 -5.87 13.13
C ASP A 128 -4.07 -6.28 14.11
N ALA A 129 -4.08 -7.54 14.53
CA ALA A 129 -5.06 -8.08 15.47
C ALA A 129 -4.99 -7.43 16.86
N LYS A 130 -3.87 -6.78 17.20
CA LYS A 130 -3.69 -6.04 18.46
C LYS A 130 -4.13 -4.59 18.37
N GLY A 131 -4.56 -4.14 17.17
CA GLY A 131 -4.96 -2.78 16.91
C GLY A 131 -3.80 -1.83 16.60
N VAL A 132 -2.58 -2.35 16.43
CA VAL A 132 -1.41 -1.54 16.07
C VAL A 132 -1.47 -1.17 14.59
N GLU A 133 -1.35 0.11 14.30
CA GLU A 133 -1.33 0.62 12.94
C GLU A 133 0.11 0.77 12.42
N THR A 134 0.33 0.32 11.20
CA THR A 134 1.58 0.52 10.46
C THR A 134 1.29 1.17 9.12
N LYS A 135 2.16 2.09 8.69
CA LYS A 135 2.05 2.76 7.40
C LYS A 135 3.16 2.31 6.48
N GLN A 136 2.79 1.96 5.27
CA GLN A 136 3.73 1.56 4.22
C GLN A 136 3.53 2.45 3.00
N GLN A 137 4.60 3.07 2.53
CA GLN A 137 4.59 3.83 1.29
C GLN A 137 4.95 2.93 0.12
N VAL A 138 4.20 3.07 -0.96
CA VAL A 138 4.44 2.39 -2.23
C VAL A 138 4.32 3.38 -3.37
N SER A 139 5.13 3.21 -4.41
CA SER A 139 5.02 3.98 -5.64
C SER A 139 4.53 3.03 -6.74
N VAL A 140 3.45 3.41 -7.42
CA VAL A 140 2.87 2.61 -8.49
C VAL A 140 2.90 3.38 -9.80
N PRO A 141 3.24 2.72 -10.94
CA PRO A 141 3.21 3.36 -12.25
C PRO A 141 1.77 3.67 -12.68
N VAL A 142 1.64 4.70 -13.49
CA VAL A 142 0.37 5.07 -14.13
C VAL A 142 0.31 4.48 -15.53
N ASN A 143 -0.71 3.65 -15.79
CA ASN A 143 -0.91 2.95 -17.05
C ASN A 143 -2.35 3.12 -17.58
N THR A 144 -2.55 2.89 -18.87
CA THR A 144 -3.88 2.94 -19.50
C THR A 144 -4.69 1.65 -19.29
N GLY A 145 -4.02 0.56 -18.89
CA GLY A 145 -4.61 -0.75 -18.60
C GLY A 145 -3.70 -1.57 -17.70
N MET A 146 -4.10 -2.80 -17.39
CA MET A 146 -3.28 -3.70 -16.59
C MET A 146 -1.91 -3.89 -17.26
N PRO A 147 -0.78 -3.71 -16.54
CA PRO A 147 0.53 -4.00 -17.08
C PRO A 147 0.54 -5.47 -17.55
N GLN A 148 0.83 -5.71 -18.82
CA GLN A 148 1.11 -7.07 -19.27
C GLN A 148 2.39 -7.52 -18.59
N ALA A 149 2.36 -8.64 -17.89
CA ALA A 149 3.57 -9.35 -17.49
C ALA A 149 4.40 -9.52 -18.77
N ALA A 150 5.69 -9.15 -18.73
CA ALA A 150 6.58 -9.28 -19.86
C ALA A 150 6.48 -10.72 -20.39
N GLY A 151 5.70 -10.87 -21.47
CA GLY A 151 5.43 -12.14 -22.09
C GLY A 151 6.70 -12.70 -22.70
N HIS A 152 6.90 -13.97 -22.52
CA HIS A 152 7.91 -14.75 -23.18
C HIS A 152 7.93 -14.40 -24.69
N GLN A 153 9.08 -13.95 -25.18
CA GLN A 153 9.34 -13.83 -26.60
C GLN A 153 9.19 -15.23 -27.20
N HIS A 154 8.14 -15.40 -27.98
CA HIS A 154 8.06 -16.54 -28.88
C HIS A 154 9.25 -16.44 -29.85
N ALA A 155 10.20 -17.33 -29.69
CA ALA A 155 11.21 -17.56 -30.70
C ALA A 155 10.49 -18.05 -31.97
N ASP A 156 10.53 -17.22 -33.02
CA ASP A 156 10.12 -17.59 -34.35
C ASP A 156 11.03 -18.71 -34.84
N HIS A 157 10.51 -19.93 -34.86
CA HIS A 157 11.07 -21.00 -35.64
C HIS A 157 10.62 -20.84 -37.09
N LYS A 158 11.49 -20.24 -37.91
CA LYS A 158 11.40 -20.36 -39.38
C LYS A 158 11.66 -21.80 -39.78
N HIS A 159 10.72 -22.41 -40.44
CA HIS A 159 10.91 -23.51 -41.37
C HIS A 159 11.14 -22.96 -42.78
#